data_fdd1dc43e3a0d257df32e287bd803640
#
_entry.id   fdd1dc43e3a0d257df32e287bd803640
#
_cell.length_a   1.000
_cell.length_b   1.000
_cell.length_c   1.000
_cell.angle_alpha   90.00
_cell.angle_beta   90.00
_cell.angle_gamma   90.00
#
_symmetry.space_group_name_H-M   'P 1'
#
loop_
_entity.id
_entity.type
_entity.pdbx_description
1 polymer ?
#
loop_
_entity_poly.entity_id
_entity_poly.type
_entity_poly.pdbx_seq_one_letter_code
_entity_poly.pdbx_strand_id
1 'polypeptide(L)'
;MMKTSQKGINLIKQFEGLRLEAYKCDPSEKLYTIGYGHYGVAANLIITQEHADALLINDIRKYEIKVNKYSSTYHFNQNQFDALVSFAYNIGSIDQLTANGTRTISAISTKMLQYNKCGGKVLAGLTKRRKAEQKLFNTPVSEKTLLTVAKEVIDGKWGNGEMRKKKLTEAGYDYATIQTLVNELLKK
;
A
#
# COMPACT_ATOMS: atom_id res chain seq x y z
N MET A 1 -0.45 12.13 8.62
CA MET A 1 0.31 11.00 8.05
C MET A 1 -0.60 10.16 7.18
N MET A 2 -0.17 9.86 5.95
CA MET A 2 -0.91 8.97 5.04
C MET A 2 -0.87 7.53 5.53
N LYS A 3 -1.89 6.76 5.16
CA LYS A 3 -2.03 5.33 5.40
C LYS A 3 -2.20 4.60 4.08
N THR A 4 -1.78 3.35 4.05
CA THR A 4 -1.94 2.49 2.87
C THR A 4 -3.40 2.17 2.64
N SER A 5 -3.88 2.45 1.43
CA SER A 5 -5.26 2.12 1.05
C SER A 5 -5.44 0.63 0.79
N GLN A 6 -6.69 0.18 0.63
CA GLN A 6 -6.98 -1.21 0.28
C GLN A 6 -6.33 -1.62 -1.05
N LYS A 7 -6.14 -0.68 -1.99
CA LYS A 7 -5.40 -0.95 -3.25
C LYS A 7 -3.94 -1.31 -2.98
N GLY A 8 -3.28 -0.54 -2.11
CA GLY A 8 -1.90 -0.81 -1.70
C GLY A 8 -1.77 -2.14 -0.97
N ILE A 9 -2.67 -2.42 -0.02
CA ILE A 9 -2.72 -3.69 0.71
C ILE A 9 -2.91 -4.87 -0.27
N ASN A 10 -3.84 -4.76 -1.21
CA ASN A 10 -4.10 -5.81 -2.20
C ASN A 10 -2.89 -6.03 -3.12
N LEU A 11 -2.18 -4.95 -3.49
CA LEU A 11 -0.96 -5.06 -4.29
C LEU A 11 0.13 -5.83 -3.54
N ILE A 12 0.33 -5.57 -2.25
CA ILE A 12 1.29 -6.30 -1.42
C ILE A 12 0.87 -7.78 -1.34
N LYS A 13 -0.39 -8.07 -0.98
CA LYS A 13 -0.92 -9.44 -0.89
C LYS A 13 -0.70 -10.23 -2.17
N GLN A 14 -0.90 -9.60 -3.33
CA GLN A 14 -0.73 -10.23 -4.65
C GLN A 14 0.70 -10.75 -4.87
N PHE A 15 1.72 -10.05 -4.36
CA PHE A 15 3.11 -10.42 -4.60
C PHE A 15 3.77 -11.21 -3.47
N GLU A 16 3.28 -11.08 -2.25
CA GLU A 16 3.82 -11.87 -1.13
C GLU A 16 3.22 -13.29 -1.09
N GLY A 17 1.96 -13.44 -1.52
CA GLY A 17 1.23 -14.70 -1.35
C GLY A 17 0.82 -14.94 0.11
N LEU A 18 -0.12 -15.85 0.32
CA LEU A 18 -0.62 -16.20 1.65
C LEU A 18 -0.13 -17.60 2.05
N ARG A 19 0.49 -17.69 3.23
CA ARG A 19 0.77 -18.96 3.89
C ARG A 19 0.20 -18.97 5.28
N LEU A 20 -0.74 -19.86 5.54
CA LEU A 20 -1.42 -20.00 6.85
C LEU A 20 -0.64 -20.87 7.84
N GLU A 21 0.34 -21.62 7.36
CA GLU A 21 1.25 -22.43 8.17
C GLU A 21 2.64 -21.81 8.18
N ALA A 22 3.28 -21.87 9.35
CA ALA A 22 4.64 -21.33 9.53
C ALA A 22 5.66 -22.11 8.69
N TYR A 23 6.53 -21.40 7.99
CA TYR A 23 7.55 -21.96 7.11
C TYR A 23 8.88 -21.22 7.25
N LYS A 24 9.95 -21.80 6.76
CA LYS A 24 11.26 -21.15 6.63
C LYS A 24 11.52 -20.81 5.17
N CYS A 25 11.96 -19.59 4.88
CA CYS A 25 12.44 -19.21 3.55
C CYS A 25 13.83 -19.82 3.28
N ASP A 26 14.66 -19.89 4.33
CA ASP A 26 15.96 -20.53 4.32
C ASP A 26 16.09 -21.47 5.52
N PRO A 27 16.59 -22.72 5.37
CA PRO A 27 16.77 -23.67 6.47
C PRO A 27 17.61 -23.13 7.64
N SER A 28 18.51 -22.19 7.38
CA SER A 28 19.40 -21.57 8.41
C SER A 28 18.67 -20.55 9.30
N GLU A 29 17.47 -20.10 8.94
CA GLU A 29 16.70 -19.15 9.76
C GLU A 29 16.36 -19.75 11.12
N LYS A 30 16.51 -18.92 12.19
CA LYS A 30 16.20 -19.32 13.57
C LYS A 30 14.70 -19.38 13.84
N LEU A 31 13.95 -18.48 13.24
CA LEU A 31 12.48 -18.35 13.40
C LEU A 31 11.78 -18.59 12.06
N TYR A 32 10.48 -18.70 12.13
CA TYR A 32 9.63 -19.01 10.98
C TYR A 32 8.92 -17.76 10.46
N THR A 33 8.43 -17.84 9.23
CA THR A 33 7.62 -16.84 8.56
C THR A 33 6.20 -17.37 8.40
N ILE A 34 5.19 -16.48 8.44
CA ILE A 34 3.79 -16.84 8.28
C ILE A 34 3.01 -15.70 7.59
N GLY A 35 1.80 -15.97 7.13
CA GLY A 35 0.92 -14.97 6.51
C GLY A 35 1.48 -14.44 5.20
N TYR A 36 1.62 -13.14 5.10
CA TYR A 36 2.17 -12.41 3.95
C TYR A 36 3.64 -12.00 4.18
N GLY A 37 4.44 -12.89 4.75
CA GLY A 37 5.85 -12.64 5.01
C GLY A 37 6.16 -12.12 6.43
N HIS A 38 5.26 -12.31 7.39
CA HIS A 38 5.50 -11.96 8.78
C HIS A 38 6.51 -12.92 9.39
N TYR A 39 7.72 -12.41 9.71
CA TYR A 39 8.84 -13.17 10.28
C TYR A 39 8.86 -13.08 11.81
N GLY A 40 9.35 -14.12 12.46
CA GLY A 40 9.60 -14.11 13.91
C GLY A 40 8.62 -14.97 14.71
N VAL A 41 7.94 -15.92 14.05
CA VAL A 41 7.00 -16.83 14.72
C VAL A 41 7.63 -18.17 15.07
N ALA A 42 6.97 -18.91 15.98
CA ALA A 42 7.36 -20.26 16.34
C ALA A 42 7.06 -21.28 15.23
N ALA A 43 7.74 -22.43 15.27
CA ALA A 43 7.42 -23.56 14.41
C ALA A 43 5.97 -24.04 14.63
N ASN A 44 5.39 -24.64 13.59
CA ASN A 44 4.07 -25.29 13.62
C ASN A 44 2.90 -24.34 13.96
N LEU A 45 3.11 -23.02 13.91
CA LEU A 45 2.02 -22.05 14.08
C LEU A 45 1.11 -22.10 12.85
N ILE A 46 -0.20 -22.21 13.08
CA ILE A 46 -1.25 -22.12 12.06
C ILE A 46 -2.14 -20.92 12.42
N ILE A 47 -2.46 -20.09 11.43
CA ILE A 47 -3.33 -18.92 11.61
C ILE A 47 -4.46 -18.90 10.59
N THR A 48 -5.49 -18.09 10.87
CA THR A 48 -6.55 -17.80 9.88
C THR A 48 -6.11 -16.70 8.92
N GLN A 49 -6.85 -16.54 7.82
CA GLN A 49 -6.60 -15.44 6.89
C GLN A 49 -6.79 -14.08 7.55
N GLU A 50 -7.81 -13.93 8.41
CA GLU A 50 -8.07 -12.68 9.15
C GLU A 50 -6.88 -12.33 10.04
N HIS A 51 -6.26 -13.32 10.67
CA HIS A 51 -5.06 -13.10 11.47
C HIS A 51 -3.88 -12.70 10.58
N ALA A 52 -3.68 -13.35 9.43
CA ALA A 52 -2.65 -12.98 8.47
C ALA A 52 -2.85 -11.53 7.96
N ASP A 53 -4.09 -11.12 7.73
CA ASP A 53 -4.45 -9.76 7.33
C ASP A 53 -4.12 -8.74 8.42
N ALA A 54 -4.40 -9.05 9.66
CA ALA A 54 -4.05 -8.19 10.80
C ALA A 54 -2.53 -8.05 10.98
N LEU A 55 -1.77 -9.14 10.84
CA LEU A 55 -0.31 -9.12 10.85
C LEU A 55 0.24 -8.24 9.72
N LEU A 56 -0.26 -8.40 8.50
CA LEU A 56 0.15 -7.57 7.36
C LEU A 56 -0.07 -6.08 7.62
N ILE A 57 -1.27 -5.69 8.09
CA ILE A 57 -1.58 -4.29 8.42
C ILE A 57 -0.60 -3.74 9.47
N ASN A 58 -0.23 -4.55 10.44
CA ASN A 58 0.73 -4.16 11.47
C ASN A 58 2.15 -4.00 10.89
N ASP A 59 2.58 -4.93 10.05
CA ASP A 59 3.90 -4.89 9.41
C ASP A 59 4.06 -3.72 8.43
N ILE A 60 2.99 -3.34 7.73
CA ILE A 60 2.99 -2.20 6.81
C ILE A 60 3.32 -0.88 7.52
N ARG A 61 2.93 -0.70 8.78
CA ARG A 61 3.12 0.56 9.53
C ARG A 61 4.56 1.07 9.51
N LYS A 62 5.54 0.19 9.65
CA LYS A 62 6.97 0.57 9.62
C LYS A 62 7.39 1.13 8.26
N TYR A 63 6.76 0.67 7.17
CA TYR A 63 7.03 1.15 5.81
C TYR A 63 6.24 2.43 5.51
N GLU A 64 5.03 2.57 6.04
CA GLU A 64 4.29 3.84 6.00
C GLU A 64 5.09 4.99 6.61
N ILE A 65 5.76 4.75 7.76
CA ILE A 65 6.63 5.74 8.40
C ILE A 65 7.77 6.14 7.46
N LYS A 66 8.42 5.16 6.81
CA LYS A 66 9.53 5.41 5.87
C LYS A 66 9.11 6.22 4.65
N VAL A 67 7.91 5.97 4.11
CA VAL A 67 7.37 6.73 2.98
C VAL A 67 6.90 8.11 3.42
N ASN A 68 6.22 8.22 4.57
CA ASN A 68 5.76 9.49 5.13
C ASN A 68 6.90 10.48 5.41
N LYS A 69 8.12 10.00 5.66
CA LYS A 69 9.34 10.84 5.79
C LYS A 69 9.50 11.81 4.61
N TYR A 70 9.06 11.41 3.43
CA TYR A 70 9.20 12.18 2.19
C TYR A 70 7.90 12.89 1.77
N SER A 71 6.81 12.77 2.52
CA SER A 71 5.50 13.34 2.13
C SER A 71 5.50 14.86 2.05
N SER A 72 6.28 15.54 2.90
CA SER A 72 6.45 17.00 2.85
C SER A 72 7.24 17.47 1.62
N THR A 73 8.14 16.63 1.09
CA THR A 73 8.96 16.95 -0.09
C THR A 73 8.17 16.72 -1.38
N TYR A 74 7.41 15.63 -1.45
CA TYR A 74 6.80 15.18 -2.70
C TYR A 74 5.29 15.38 -2.78
N HIS A 75 4.59 15.58 -1.66
CA HIS A 75 3.13 15.66 -1.61
C HIS A 75 2.47 14.50 -2.36
N PHE A 76 2.90 13.26 -2.06
CA PHE A 76 2.40 12.06 -2.74
C PHE A 76 0.88 11.98 -2.71
N ASN A 77 0.28 11.65 -3.85
CA ASN A 77 -1.11 11.22 -3.86
C ASN A 77 -1.25 9.78 -3.34
N GLN A 78 -2.49 9.33 -3.09
CA GLN A 78 -2.74 8.02 -2.49
C GLN A 78 -2.14 6.86 -3.29
N ASN A 79 -2.26 6.88 -4.63
CA ASN A 79 -1.72 5.82 -5.48
C ASN A 79 -0.18 5.79 -5.47
N GLN A 80 0.45 6.96 -5.43
CA GLN A 80 1.91 7.07 -5.27
C GLN A 80 2.37 6.54 -3.92
N PHE A 81 1.67 6.92 -2.85
CA PHE A 81 1.95 6.45 -1.50
C PHE A 81 1.83 4.92 -1.41
N ASP A 82 0.73 4.34 -1.89
CA ASP A 82 0.47 2.90 -1.88
C ASP A 82 1.55 2.11 -2.63
N ALA A 83 1.92 2.59 -3.83
CA ALA A 83 2.97 1.97 -4.64
C ALA A 83 4.34 2.00 -3.94
N LEU A 84 4.66 3.13 -3.29
CA LEU A 84 5.91 3.28 -2.55
C LEU A 84 5.95 2.44 -1.27
N VAL A 85 4.82 2.27 -0.58
CA VAL A 85 4.73 1.35 0.56
C VAL A 85 4.91 -0.09 0.11
N SER A 86 4.28 -0.52 -1.01
CA SER A 86 4.53 -1.84 -1.60
C SER A 86 5.99 -2.05 -1.98
N PHE A 87 6.61 -1.05 -2.59
CA PHE A 87 8.04 -1.08 -2.92
C PHE A 87 8.90 -1.21 -1.66
N ALA A 88 8.65 -0.38 -0.64
CA ALA A 88 9.38 -0.40 0.62
C ALA A 88 9.19 -1.72 1.38
N TYR A 89 8.02 -2.33 1.32
CA TYR A 89 7.72 -3.63 1.93
C TYR A 89 8.66 -4.72 1.37
N ASN A 90 8.95 -4.69 0.07
CA ASN A 90 9.84 -5.66 -0.59
C ASN A 90 11.33 -5.31 -0.48
N ILE A 91 11.69 -4.02 -0.61
CA ILE A 91 13.10 -3.56 -0.68
C ILE A 91 13.64 -3.10 0.68
N GLY A 92 12.73 -2.75 1.60
CA GLY A 92 13.07 -2.26 2.95
C GLY A 92 13.02 -0.74 3.11
N SER A 93 13.26 0.06 2.07
CA SER A 93 13.26 1.54 2.11
C SER A 93 13.01 2.12 0.73
N ILE A 94 12.68 3.43 0.69
CA ILE A 94 12.61 4.23 -0.54
C ILE A 94 13.75 5.26 -0.63
N ASP A 95 14.69 5.29 0.31
CA ASP A 95 15.74 6.31 0.36
C ASP A 95 16.58 6.34 -0.93
N GLN A 96 17.08 5.19 -1.38
CA GLN A 96 17.82 5.11 -2.66
C GLN A 96 16.92 5.36 -3.87
N LEU A 97 15.67 4.91 -3.82
CA LEU A 97 14.71 5.14 -4.90
C LEU A 97 14.45 6.63 -5.11
N THR A 98 14.33 7.39 -4.02
CA THR A 98 14.10 8.84 -4.03
C THR A 98 15.41 9.66 -4.11
N ALA A 99 16.59 9.01 -4.09
CA ALA A 99 17.89 9.67 -3.88
C ALA A 99 17.81 10.63 -2.67
N ASN A 100 17.33 10.13 -1.53
CA ASN A 100 17.15 10.89 -0.29
C ASN A 100 16.30 12.17 -0.46
N GLY A 101 15.30 12.14 -1.34
CA GLY A 101 14.38 13.26 -1.55
C GLY A 101 14.77 14.24 -2.67
N THR A 102 15.81 13.93 -3.46
CA THR A 102 16.28 14.83 -4.53
C THR A 102 15.79 14.43 -5.93
N ARG A 103 15.32 13.18 -6.12
CA ARG A 103 14.86 12.70 -7.43
C ARG A 103 13.45 13.21 -7.71
N THR A 104 13.16 13.60 -8.96
CA THR A 104 11.82 14.02 -9.37
C THR A 104 10.82 12.84 -9.35
N ILE A 105 9.52 13.14 -9.22
CA ILE A 105 8.43 12.14 -9.24
C ILE A 105 8.52 11.24 -10.50
N SER A 106 8.72 11.83 -11.67
CA SER A 106 8.87 11.07 -12.92
C SER A 106 10.09 10.16 -12.91
N ALA A 107 11.22 10.63 -12.39
CA ALA A 107 12.44 9.84 -12.30
C ALA A 107 12.34 8.72 -11.24
N ILE A 108 11.57 8.90 -10.16
CA ILE A 108 11.24 7.85 -9.19
C ILE A 108 10.50 6.71 -9.89
N SER A 109 9.46 7.03 -10.66
CA SER A 109 8.67 6.07 -11.43
C SER A 109 9.55 5.23 -12.37
N THR A 110 10.41 5.87 -13.14
CA THR A 110 11.33 5.18 -14.07
C THR A 110 12.37 4.34 -13.33
N LYS A 111 12.95 4.88 -12.25
CA LYS A 111 13.97 4.20 -11.45
C LYS A 111 13.44 2.95 -10.76
N MET A 112 12.19 2.93 -10.35
CA MET A 112 11.54 1.80 -9.71
C MET A 112 11.73 0.49 -10.50
N LEU A 113 11.62 0.52 -11.82
CA LEU A 113 11.76 -0.66 -12.68
C LEU A 113 13.14 -1.33 -12.61
N GLN A 114 14.17 -0.61 -12.17
CA GLN A 114 15.53 -1.14 -12.06
C GLN A 114 15.76 -2.04 -10.84
N TYR A 115 14.81 -2.06 -9.88
CA TYR A 115 14.85 -2.89 -8.67
C TYR A 115 14.27 -4.30 -8.90
N ASN A 116 14.67 -4.93 -10.00
CA ASN A 116 14.18 -6.23 -10.45
C ASN A 116 15.23 -7.34 -10.41
N LYS A 117 16.33 -7.13 -9.68
CA LYS A 117 17.45 -8.08 -9.60
C LYS A 117 17.60 -8.65 -8.18
N CYS A 118 18.04 -9.91 -8.11
CA CYS A 118 18.53 -10.55 -6.90
C CYS A 118 19.81 -11.31 -7.25
N GLY A 119 20.87 -11.13 -6.45
CA GLY A 119 22.18 -11.71 -6.77
C GLY A 119 22.72 -11.32 -8.17
N GLY A 120 22.45 -10.10 -8.63
CA GLY A 120 22.84 -9.60 -9.97
C GLY A 120 21.95 -10.09 -11.13
N LYS A 121 21.10 -11.08 -10.92
CA LYS A 121 20.23 -11.66 -11.97
C LYS A 121 18.84 -11.01 -11.97
N VAL A 122 18.33 -10.71 -13.16
CA VAL A 122 16.95 -10.22 -13.33
C VAL A 122 15.96 -11.35 -13.03
N LEU A 123 14.99 -11.11 -12.15
CA LEU A 123 13.93 -12.04 -11.82
C LEU A 123 12.60 -11.58 -12.44
N ALA A 124 11.93 -12.49 -13.15
CA ALA A 124 10.65 -12.22 -13.79
C ALA A 124 9.56 -11.77 -12.80
N GLY A 125 9.51 -12.39 -11.60
CA GLY A 125 8.59 -12.01 -10.52
C GLY A 125 8.82 -10.57 -10.04
N LEU A 126 10.08 -10.18 -9.81
CA LEU A 126 10.41 -8.80 -9.43
C LEU A 126 10.10 -7.80 -10.55
N THR A 127 10.36 -8.18 -11.81
CA THR A 127 10.00 -7.34 -12.96
C THR A 127 8.49 -7.10 -13.02
N LYS A 128 7.68 -8.15 -12.82
CA LYS A 128 6.21 -8.05 -12.77
C LYS A 128 5.75 -7.15 -11.62
N ARG A 129 6.34 -7.31 -10.44
CA ARG A 129 6.04 -6.49 -9.26
C ARG A 129 6.34 -5.01 -9.51
N ARG A 130 7.53 -4.68 -9.96
CA ARG A 130 7.94 -3.28 -10.27
C ARG A 130 7.04 -2.62 -11.30
N LYS A 131 6.62 -3.36 -12.35
CA LYS A 131 5.66 -2.86 -13.35
C LYS A 131 4.28 -2.58 -12.73
N ALA A 132 3.79 -3.43 -11.84
CA ALA A 132 2.51 -3.22 -11.16
C ALA A 132 2.56 -2.01 -10.21
N GLU A 133 3.65 -1.88 -9.43
CA GLU A 133 3.88 -0.73 -8.56
C GLU A 133 4.00 0.57 -9.37
N GLN A 134 4.76 0.58 -10.46
CA GLN A 134 4.87 1.73 -11.36
C GLN A 134 3.52 2.11 -11.99
N LYS A 135 2.73 1.12 -12.42
CA LYS A 135 1.38 1.35 -12.95
C LYS A 135 0.50 2.05 -11.92
N LEU A 136 0.49 1.56 -10.68
CA LEU A 136 -0.26 2.20 -9.59
C LEU A 136 0.26 3.61 -9.33
N PHE A 137 1.58 3.79 -9.22
CA PHE A 137 2.25 5.07 -8.99
C PHE A 137 1.87 6.14 -10.02
N ASN A 138 1.78 5.76 -11.30
CA ASN A 138 1.46 6.65 -12.42
C ASN A 138 -0.05 6.83 -12.63
N THR A 139 -0.89 6.10 -11.91
CA THR A 139 -2.34 6.26 -12.01
C THR A 139 -2.75 7.54 -11.29
N PRO A 140 -3.30 8.54 -11.99
CA PRO A 140 -3.73 9.77 -11.33
C PRO A 140 -4.87 9.49 -10.36
N VAL A 141 -4.84 10.14 -9.20
CA VAL A 141 -6.02 10.28 -8.35
C VAL A 141 -6.71 11.56 -8.80
N SER A 142 -7.77 11.45 -9.56
CA SER A 142 -8.45 12.64 -10.09
C SER A 142 -9.37 13.25 -9.04
N GLU A 143 -9.41 14.59 -8.96
CA GLU A 143 -10.41 15.33 -8.17
C GLU A 143 -11.84 14.93 -8.58
N LYS A 144 -12.03 14.59 -9.86
CA LYS A 144 -13.28 14.05 -10.39
C LYS A 144 -13.73 12.77 -9.66
N THR A 145 -12.78 11.97 -9.15
CA THR A 145 -13.07 10.77 -8.36
C THR A 145 -13.67 11.12 -6.99
N LEU A 146 -13.16 12.14 -6.31
CA LEU A 146 -13.69 12.60 -5.02
C LEU A 146 -15.10 13.17 -5.15
N LEU A 147 -15.34 13.98 -6.18
CA LEU A 147 -16.69 14.50 -6.50
C LEU A 147 -17.67 13.38 -6.86
N THR A 148 -17.22 12.37 -7.60
CA THR A 148 -18.04 11.20 -7.92
C THR A 148 -18.40 10.42 -6.65
N VAL A 149 -17.43 10.19 -5.77
CA VAL A 149 -17.67 9.53 -4.48
C VAL A 149 -18.61 10.35 -3.59
N ALA A 150 -18.45 11.68 -3.54
CA ALA A 150 -19.36 12.54 -2.80
C ALA A 150 -20.81 12.47 -3.32
N LYS A 151 -21.01 12.42 -4.63
CA LYS A 151 -22.33 12.19 -5.25
C LYS A 151 -22.88 10.81 -4.90
N GLU A 152 -22.06 9.77 -4.97
CA GLU A 152 -22.45 8.41 -4.56
C GLU A 152 -22.84 8.32 -3.07
N VAL A 153 -22.19 9.13 -2.21
CA VAL A 153 -22.58 9.27 -0.80
C VAL A 153 -23.99 9.90 -0.68
N ILE A 154 -24.26 10.94 -1.45
CA ILE A 154 -25.58 11.58 -1.51
C ILE A 154 -26.64 10.57 -2.01
N ASP A 155 -26.30 9.78 -3.02
CA ASP A 155 -27.14 8.70 -3.56
C ASP A 155 -27.31 7.49 -2.60
N GLY A 156 -26.72 7.53 -1.39
CA GLY A 156 -26.84 6.48 -0.38
C GLY A 156 -26.01 5.21 -0.62
N LYS A 157 -25.20 5.14 -1.68
CA LYS A 157 -24.43 3.94 -2.06
C LYS A 157 -23.37 3.52 -1.02
N TRP A 158 -22.95 4.44 -0.17
CA TRP A 158 -21.95 4.22 0.86
C TRP A 158 -22.54 3.92 2.25
N GLY A 159 -23.87 3.92 2.40
CA GLY A 159 -24.58 3.76 3.68
C GLY A 159 -24.53 5.03 4.53
N ASN A 160 -24.78 4.90 5.85
CA ASN A 160 -24.90 6.04 6.77
C ASN A 160 -23.99 5.89 8.00
N GLY A 161 -23.72 7.01 8.68
CA GLY A 161 -22.99 7.06 9.95
C GLY A 161 -21.65 6.33 9.92
N GLU A 162 -21.37 5.53 10.94
CA GLU A 162 -20.10 4.80 11.07
C GLU A 162 -19.87 3.79 9.94
N MET A 163 -20.93 3.20 9.37
CA MET A 163 -20.79 2.29 8.21
C MET A 163 -20.24 3.03 6.99
N ARG A 164 -20.73 4.25 6.72
CA ARG A 164 -20.20 5.11 5.64
C ARG A 164 -18.73 5.43 5.87
N LYS A 165 -18.40 5.86 7.08
CA LYS A 165 -17.02 6.20 7.47
C LYS A 165 -16.08 5.01 7.27
N LYS A 166 -16.49 3.83 7.75
CA LYS A 166 -15.74 2.58 7.59
C LYS A 166 -15.51 2.26 6.11
N LYS A 167 -16.57 2.21 5.29
CA LYS A 167 -16.48 1.88 3.87
C LYS A 167 -15.60 2.86 3.08
N LEU A 168 -15.74 4.17 3.31
CA LEU A 168 -14.91 5.18 2.66
C LEU A 168 -13.44 5.03 3.03
N THR A 169 -13.14 4.83 4.31
CA THR A 169 -11.77 4.61 4.81
C THR A 169 -11.17 3.32 4.24
N GLU A 170 -11.92 2.22 4.21
CA GLU A 170 -11.50 0.95 3.61
C GLU A 170 -11.25 1.06 2.10
N ALA A 171 -12.01 1.91 1.41
CA ALA A 171 -11.81 2.23 0.00
C ALA A 171 -10.66 3.22 -0.27
N GLY A 172 -10.00 3.72 0.80
CA GLY A 172 -8.85 4.62 0.72
C GLY A 172 -9.22 6.10 0.55
N TYR A 173 -10.46 6.48 0.88
CA TYR A 173 -10.89 7.87 0.88
C TYR A 173 -10.79 8.46 2.28
N ASP A 174 -10.34 9.72 2.38
CA ASP A 174 -10.46 10.47 3.61
C ASP A 174 -11.92 10.88 3.85
N TYR A 175 -12.50 10.35 4.92
CA TYR A 175 -13.91 10.59 5.26
C TYR A 175 -14.23 12.08 5.41
N ALA A 176 -13.33 12.85 6.06
CA ALA A 176 -13.56 14.27 6.30
C ALA A 176 -13.62 15.06 4.99
N THR A 177 -12.71 14.77 4.06
CA THR A 177 -12.68 15.37 2.72
C THR A 177 -13.95 15.06 1.93
N ILE A 178 -14.38 13.78 1.91
CA ILE A 178 -15.61 13.41 1.21
C ILE A 178 -16.83 14.07 1.85
N GLN A 179 -16.92 14.10 3.19
CA GLN A 179 -18.05 14.72 3.88
C GLN A 179 -18.13 16.24 3.64
N THR A 180 -16.98 16.92 3.55
CA THR A 180 -16.92 18.34 3.18
C THR A 180 -17.51 18.56 1.79
N LEU A 181 -17.10 17.78 0.80
CA LEU A 181 -17.64 17.85 -0.57
C LEU A 181 -19.14 17.53 -0.64
N VAL A 182 -19.60 16.56 0.14
CA VAL A 182 -21.05 16.26 0.28
C VAL A 182 -21.81 17.47 0.78
N ASN A 183 -21.32 18.10 1.86
CA ASN A 183 -21.95 19.28 2.44
C ASN A 183 -21.98 20.48 1.48
N GLU A 184 -20.93 20.66 0.68
CA GLU A 184 -20.86 21.71 -0.37
C GLU A 184 -21.86 21.43 -1.49
N LEU A 185 -22.01 20.18 -1.93
CA LEU A 185 -22.95 19.80 -2.97
C LEU A 185 -24.42 19.95 -2.54
N LEU A 186 -24.72 19.74 -1.26
CA LEU A 186 -26.07 19.86 -0.71
C LEU A 186 -26.48 21.32 -0.41
N LYS A 187 -25.54 22.28 -0.42
CA LYS A 187 -25.83 23.72 -0.26
C LYS A 187 -26.23 24.42 -1.57
N LYS A 188 -26.07 23.75 -2.70
CA LYS A 188 -26.46 24.26 -4.04
C LYS A 188 -27.86 23.81 -4.42
#